data_125389a3f4ae47cc0dc5ecb8a41ffe2c
#
_entry.id   125389a3f4ae47cc0dc5ecb8a41ffe2c
#
_cell.length_a   1.000
_cell.length_b   1.000
_cell.length_c   1.000
_cell.angle_alpha   90.00
_cell.angle_beta   90.00
_cell.angle_gamma   90.00
#
_symmetry.space_group_name_H-M   'P 1'
#
loop_
_entity.id
_entity.type
_entity.pdbx_description
1 polymer ?
#
loop_
_entity_poly.entity_id
_entity_poly.type
_entity_poly.pdbx_seq_one_letter_code
_entity_poly.pdbx_strand_id
1 'polypeptide(L)'
;MLSNMARLPLHTLPAFRTVARLQNLRAAADELHLTHSAISQQIQQLEAQIGLQLFDRVGRRLRINAAGRALQQAVEAALQQLDDGLRAATRVATDPGTQIRLTLTPSFAQRWLLPRMTRWRAQHPDLAIEIHATPQLVDLARDGYHVALRQGVGPWRGLKAERLI
;
A
#
# COMPACT_ATOMS: atom_id res chain seq x y z
N MET A 1 -12.14 23.67 -1.65
CA MET A 1 -11.62 22.66 -0.71
C MET A 1 -10.20 22.18 -1.00
N LEU A 2 -9.58 22.52 -2.12
CA LEU A 2 -8.18 22.17 -2.44
C LEU A 2 -7.12 23.08 -1.78
N SER A 3 -7.53 24.21 -1.17
CA SER A 3 -6.62 25.24 -0.64
C SER A 3 -5.83 24.79 0.61
N ASN A 4 -6.28 23.75 1.31
CA ASN A 4 -5.61 23.30 2.54
C ASN A 4 -4.54 22.20 2.29
N MET A 5 -4.61 21.50 1.16
CA MET A 5 -3.61 20.48 0.81
C MET A 5 -2.27 21.09 0.38
N ALA A 6 -2.28 22.27 -0.23
CA ALA A 6 -1.05 22.98 -0.65
C ALA A 6 -0.13 23.37 0.53
N ARG A 7 -0.65 23.30 1.77
CA ARG A 7 0.09 23.62 2.99
C ARG A 7 0.45 22.41 3.84
N LEU A 8 0.01 21.20 3.46
CA LEU A 8 0.31 20.00 4.25
C LEU A 8 1.80 19.65 4.10
N PRO A 9 2.57 19.56 5.20
CA PRO A 9 3.98 19.23 5.13
C PRO A 9 4.15 17.72 4.92
N LEU A 10 4.05 17.27 3.67
CA LEU A 10 4.03 15.85 3.30
C LEU A 10 5.23 15.07 3.86
N HIS A 11 6.38 15.74 4.03
CA HIS A 11 7.59 15.12 4.58
C HIS A 11 7.43 14.72 6.07
N THR A 12 6.42 15.25 6.78
CA THR A 12 6.15 14.88 8.19
C THR A 12 5.24 13.66 8.32
N LEU A 13 4.58 13.25 7.24
CA LEU A 13 3.61 12.14 7.28
C LEU A 13 4.23 10.79 7.66
N PRO A 14 5.45 10.43 7.22
CA PRO A 14 6.11 9.21 7.68
C PRO A 14 6.33 9.20 9.19
N ALA A 15 6.81 10.31 9.78
CA ALA A 15 6.97 10.44 11.21
C ALA A 15 5.64 10.35 11.95
N PHE A 16 4.61 11.06 11.48
CA PHE A 16 3.27 11.00 12.05
C PHE A 16 2.73 9.55 12.05
N ARG A 17 2.79 8.83 10.91
CA ARG A 17 2.35 7.44 10.80
C ARG A 17 3.05 6.53 11.80
N THR A 18 4.37 6.64 11.91
CA THR A 18 5.16 5.80 12.80
C THR A 18 4.88 6.11 14.27
N VAL A 19 4.77 7.39 14.64
CA VAL A 19 4.40 7.81 16.01
C VAL A 19 2.97 7.40 16.34
N ALA A 20 2.03 7.51 15.43
CA ALA A 20 0.64 7.10 15.62
C ALA A 20 0.53 5.59 15.92
N ARG A 21 1.33 4.77 15.24
CA ARG A 21 1.38 3.33 15.43
C ARG A 21 2.09 2.93 16.73
N LEU A 22 3.25 3.50 17.01
CA LEU A 22 4.09 3.11 18.15
C LEU A 22 3.72 3.83 19.45
N GLN A 23 3.06 5.00 19.38
CA GLN A 23 2.75 5.89 20.51
C GLN A 23 3.99 6.19 21.38
N ASN A 24 5.16 6.18 20.77
CA ASN A 24 6.45 6.35 21.41
C ASN A 24 7.42 7.08 20.45
N LEU A 25 7.78 8.31 20.79
CA LEU A 25 8.65 9.16 19.95
C LEU A 25 10.06 8.56 19.79
N ARG A 26 10.59 7.90 20.85
CA ARG A 26 11.92 7.30 20.81
C ARG A 26 11.94 6.08 19.88
N ALA A 27 10.98 5.18 20.04
CA ALA A 27 10.86 4.04 19.15
C ALA A 27 10.63 4.44 17.69
N ALA A 28 9.86 5.52 17.45
CA ALA A 28 9.66 6.07 16.12
C ALA A 28 10.95 6.68 15.54
N ALA A 29 11.76 7.32 16.37
CA ALA A 29 13.05 7.87 15.97
C ALA A 29 14.02 6.76 15.57
N ASP A 30 14.09 5.69 16.37
CA ASP A 30 14.93 4.52 16.11
C ASP A 30 14.53 3.84 14.78
N GLU A 31 13.22 3.65 14.53
CA GLU A 31 12.70 3.02 13.31
C GLU A 31 12.98 3.85 12.05
N LEU A 32 12.89 5.18 12.15
CA LEU A 32 13.09 6.09 11.02
C LEU A 32 14.55 6.57 10.88
N HIS A 33 15.46 6.07 11.72
CA HIS A 33 16.85 6.50 11.76
C HIS A 33 17.01 8.03 11.91
N LEU A 34 16.13 8.63 12.73
CA LEU A 34 16.13 10.05 13.05
C LEU A 34 16.39 10.29 14.54
N THR A 35 16.65 11.53 14.91
CA THR A 35 16.75 11.90 16.33
C THR A 35 15.35 12.08 16.93
N HIS A 36 15.22 11.86 18.24
CA HIS A 36 13.99 12.13 18.97
C HIS A 36 13.49 13.58 18.80
N SER A 37 14.43 14.55 18.77
CA SER A 37 14.09 15.96 18.54
C SER A 37 13.53 16.19 17.13
N ALA A 38 14.09 15.54 16.10
CA ALA A 38 13.60 15.65 14.73
C ALA A 38 12.17 15.11 14.60
N ILE A 39 11.88 13.95 15.18
CA ILE A 39 10.52 13.38 15.18
C ILE A 39 9.56 14.32 15.92
N SER A 40 9.95 14.83 17.11
CA SER A 40 9.13 15.77 17.87
C SER A 40 8.82 17.05 17.06
N GLN A 41 9.82 17.61 16.38
CA GLN A 41 9.65 18.78 15.53
C GLN A 41 8.72 18.53 14.35
N GLN A 42 8.83 17.37 13.70
CA GLN A 42 7.95 17.01 12.58
C GLN A 42 6.49 16.88 13.01
N ILE A 43 6.22 16.30 14.18
CA ILE A 43 4.87 16.24 14.74
C ILE A 43 4.34 17.64 15.06
N GLN A 44 5.14 18.47 15.75
CA GLN A 44 4.73 19.83 16.07
C GLN A 44 4.48 20.69 14.80
N GLN A 45 5.30 20.52 13.78
CA GLN A 45 5.14 21.21 12.51
C GLN A 45 3.82 20.80 11.82
N LEU A 46 3.50 19.51 11.81
CA LEU A 46 2.25 18.99 11.27
C LEU A 46 1.05 19.58 12.03
N GLU A 47 1.04 19.47 13.36
CA GLU A 47 -0.03 19.99 14.23
C GLU A 47 -0.22 21.50 14.07
N ALA A 48 0.87 22.27 14.04
CA ALA A 48 0.83 23.71 13.84
C ALA A 48 0.25 24.09 12.48
N GLN A 49 0.58 23.36 11.43
CA GLN A 49 0.15 23.66 10.08
C GLN A 49 -1.31 23.32 9.82
N ILE A 50 -1.82 22.24 10.43
CA ILE A 50 -3.24 21.89 10.34
C ILE A 50 -4.11 22.57 11.42
N GLY A 51 -3.48 23.19 12.42
CA GLY A 51 -4.17 23.88 13.51
C GLY A 51 -4.87 22.94 14.51
N LEU A 52 -4.47 21.68 14.58
CA LEU A 52 -5.08 20.65 15.45
C LEU A 52 -4.00 19.86 16.18
N GLN A 53 -4.26 19.55 17.46
CA GLN A 53 -3.47 18.57 18.19
C GLN A 53 -3.91 17.16 17.75
N LEU A 54 -2.94 16.31 17.44
CA LEU A 54 -3.18 14.92 17.01
C LEU A 54 -2.88 13.91 18.11
N PHE A 55 -2.14 14.36 19.13
CA PHE A 55 -1.75 13.55 20.26
C PHE A 55 -2.04 14.25 21.59
N ASP A 56 -2.47 13.49 22.57
CA ASP A 56 -2.60 13.91 23.96
C ASP A 56 -1.40 13.44 24.77
N ARG A 57 -0.96 14.24 25.73
CA ARG A 57 0.05 13.84 26.72
C ARG A 57 -0.63 13.32 27.97
N VAL A 58 -0.50 12.03 28.22
CA VAL A 58 -0.99 11.39 29.46
C VAL A 58 0.21 11.00 30.31
N GLY A 59 0.59 11.89 31.23
CA GLY A 59 1.85 11.77 31.99
C GLY A 59 3.06 11.83 31.06
N ARG A 60 3.87 10.76 31.05
CA ARG A 60 5.05 10.62 30.17
C ARG A 60 4.74 9.93 28.85
N ARG A 61 3.49 9.57 28.59
CA ARG A 61 3.09 8.83 27.38
C ARG A 61 2.38 9.76 26.39
N LEU A 62 2.67 9.55 25.12
CA LEU A 62 1.99 10.16 24.02
C LEU A 62 0.86 9.22 23.57
N ARG A 63 -0.36 9.73 23.45
CA ARG A 63 -1.51 8.97 22.97
C ARG A 63 -2.16 9.68 21.79
N ILE A 64 -2.43 8.92 20.73
CA ILE A 64 -3.18 9.45 19.60
C ILE A 64 -4.64 9.76 20.01
N ASN A 65 -5.10 10.98 19.72
CA ASN A 65 -6.47 11.41 20.01
C ASN A 65 -7.44 11.09 18.84
N ALA A 66 -8.69 11.52 18.92
CA ALA A 66 -9.67 11.24 17.89
C ALA A 66 -9.33 11.88 16.53
N ALA A 67 -8.83 13.12 16.53
CA ALA A 67 -8.39 13.80 15.31
C ALA A 67 -7.17 13.10 14.68
N GLY A 68 -6.21 12.69 15.51
CA GLY A 68 -5.05 11.91 15.09
C GLY A 68 -5.45 10.58 14.44
N ARG A 69 -6.40 9.84 15.04
CA ARG A 69 -6.87 8.57 14.44
C ARG A 69 -7.56 8.77 13.09
N ALA A 70 -8.38 9.81 12.95
CA ALA A 70 -9.01 10.12 11.66
C ALA A 70 -7.96 10.45 10.58
N LEU A 71 -6.95 11.27 10.94
CA LEU A 71 -5.84 11.58 10.03
C LEU A 71 -4.99 10.35 9.73
N GLN A 72 -4.73 9.49 10.71
CA GLN A 72 -3.94 8.25 10.52
C GLN A 72 -4.55 7.36 9.45
N GLN A 73 -5.88 7.12 9.50
CA GLN A 73 -6.56 6.31 8.50
C GLN A 73 -6.42 6.89 7.09
N ALA A 74 -6.58 8.22 6.95
CA ALA A 74 -6.42 8.90 5.66
C ALA A 74 -4.98 8.85 5.14
N VAL A 75 -4.00 9.06 6.01
CA VAL A 75 -2.56 9.01 5.67
C VAL A 75 -2.14 7.60 5.26
N GLU A 76 -2.57 6.57 5.98
CA GLU A 76 -2.30 5.17 5.66
C GLU A 76 -2.80 4.82 4.24
N ALA A 77 -4.06 5.17 3.94
CA ALA A 77 -4.65 4.94 2.61
C ALA A 77 -3.92 5.72 1.50
N ALA A 78 -3.56 6.98 1.76
CA ALA A 78 -2.85 7.82 0.80
C ALA A 78 -1.43 7.31 0.51
N LEU A 79 -0.69 6.91 1.54
CA LEU A 79 0.66 6.35 1.38
C LEU A 79 0.62 5.02 0.63
N GLN A 80 -0.38 4.18 0.89
CA GLN A 80 -0.57 2.95 0.13
C GLN A 80 -0.84 3.24 -1.35
N GLN A 81 -1.71 4.20 -1.66
CA GLN A 81 -1.99 4.61 -3.05
C GLN A 81 -0.74 5.15 -3.77
N LEU A 82 0.10 5.92 -3.06
CA LEU A 82 1.37 6.41 -3.61
C LEU A 82 2.35 5.27 -3.89
N ASP A 83 2.48 4.31 -2.98
CA ASP A 83 3.33 3.14 -3.18
C ASP A 83 2.86 2.30 -4.38
N ASP A 84 1.55 2.07 -4.50
CA ASP A 84 0.95 1.38 -5.64
C ASP A 84 1.21 2.14 -6.96
N GLY A 85 1.09 3.47 -6.94
CA GLY A 85 1.40 4.34 -8.08
C GLY A 85 2.87 4.28 -8.50
N LEU A 86 3.79 4.33 -7.53
CA LEU A 86 5.23 4.19 -7.78
C LEU A 86 5.57 2.83 -8.38
N ARG A 87 5.00 1.75 -7.83
CA ARG A 87 5.15 0.41 -8.41
C ARG A 87 4.61 0.35 -9.84
N ALA A 88 3.46 0.96 -10.11
CA ALA A 88 2.90 1.03 -11.46
C ALA A 88 3.82 1.79 -12.42
N ALA A 89 4.35 2.95 -12.02
CA ALA A 89 5.27 3.74 -12.82
C ALA A 89 6.58 3.00 -13.10
N THR A 90 7.17 2.36 -12.10
CA THR A 90 8.38 1.53 -12.27
C THR A 90 8.11 0.40 -13.25
N ARG A 91 6.94 -0.23 -13.19
CA ARG A 91 6.56 -1.30 -14.11
C ARG A 91 6.50 -0.84 -15.56
N VAL A 92 5.82 0.29 -15.82
CA VAL A 92 5.75 0.86 -17.18
C VAL A 92 7.13 1.18 -17.73
N ALA A 93 8.06 1.60 -16.88
CA ALA A 93 9.44 1.92 -17.28
C ALA A 93 10.31 0.67 -17.51
N THR A 94 9.99 -0.47 -16.88
CA THR A 94 10.85 -1.68 -16.89
C THR A 94 10.22 -2.87 -17.60
N ASP A 95 8.93 -2.79 -18.01
CA ASP A 95 8.23 -3.92 -18.64
C ASP A 95 8.55 -3.98 -20.14
N PRO A 96 9.31 -4.98 -20.61
CA PRO A 96 9.55 -5.20 -22.03
C PRO A 96 8.37 -5.84 -22.76
N GLY A 97 7.17 -5.90 -22.17
CA GLY A 97 5.98 -6.54 -22.75
C GLY A 97 5.98 -8.07 -22.71
N THR A 98 6.98 -8.66 -22.05
CA THR A 98 7.12 -10.12 -21.94
C THR A 98 6.69 -10.69 -20.59
N GLN A 99 6.17 -9.83 -19.68
CA GLN A 99 5.76 -10.25 -18.34
C GLN A 99 4.24 -10.28 -18.20
N ILE A 100 3.69 -11.42 -17.80
CA ILE A 100 2.28 -11.58 -17.42
C ILE A 100 2.15 -11.45 -15.90
N ARG A 101 1.32 -10.49 -15.45
CA ARG A 101 1.02 -10.30 -14.03
C ARG A 101 -0.33 -10.91 -13.71
N LEU A 102 -0.29 -11.92 -12.86
CA LEU A 102 -1.43 -12.74 -12.48
C LEU A 102 -1.74 -12.58 -11.00
N THR A 103 -3.01 -12.32 -10.67
CA THR A 103 -3.49 -12.36 -9.28
C THR A 103 -4.49 -13.50 -9.07
N LEU A 104 -4.39 -14.16 -7.92
CA LEU A 104 -5.25 -15.30 -7.58
C LEU A 104 -5.29 -15.51 -6.05
N THR A 105 -6.17 -16.42 -5.61
CA THR A 105 -6.21 -16.77 -4.19
C THR A 105 -5.02 -17.65 -3.80
N PRO A 106 -4.50 -17.56 -2.56
CA PRO A 106 -3.35 -18.37 -2.12
C PRO A 106 -3.56 -19.86 -2.25
N SER A 107 -4.76 -20.33 -1.92
CA SER A 107 -5.10 -21.76 -2.02
C SER A 107 -5.06 -22.27 -3.46
N PHE A 108 -5.56 -21.49 -4.41
CA PHE A 108 -5.53 -21.85 -5.82
C PHE A 108 -4.11 -21.77 -6.39
N ALA A 109 -3.32 -20.79 -5.96
CA ALA A 109 -1.90 -20.71 -6.30
C ALA A 109 -1.17 -22.01 -5.93
N GLN A 110 -1.25 -22.38 -4.66
CA GLN A 110 -0.51 -23.53 -4.12
C GLN A 110 -0.98 -24.87 -4.70
N ARG A 111 -2.29 -25.07 -4.80
CA ARG A 111 -2.85 -26.40 -5.14
C ARG A 111 -2.99 -26.66 -6.63
N TRP A 112 -3.21 -25.60 -7.41
CA TRP A 112 -3.48 -25.75 -8.83
C TRP A 112 -2.40 -25.17 -9.72
N LEU A 113 -2.00 -23.90 -9.51
CA LEU A 113 -1.11 -23.19 -10.43
C LEU A 113 0.34 -23.62 -10.29
N LEU A 114 0.92 -23.51 -9.09
CA LEU A 114 2.35 -23.76 -8.87
C LEU A 114 2.81 -25.14 -9.30
N PRO A 115 2.07 -26.25 -9.07
CA PRO A 115 2.46 -27.57 -9.57
C PRO A 115 2.56 -27.65 -11.10
N ARG A 116 1.86 -26.75 -11.83
CA ARG A 116 1.83 -26.73 -13.30
C ARG A 116 2.85 -25.78 -13.91
N MET A 117 3.43 -24.89 -13.10
CA MET A 117 4.35 -23.84 -13.57
C MET A 117 5.63 -24.38 -14.20
N THR A 118 6.16 -25.51 -13.71
CA THR A 118 7.37 -26.11 -14.28
C THR A 118 7.13 -26.50 -15.74
N ARG A 119 6.02 -27.18 -16.02
CA ARG A 119 5.65 -27.56 -17.39
C ARG A 119 5.35 -26.36 -18.28
N TRP A 120 4.65 -25.37 -17.73
CA TRP A 120 4.33 -24.14 -18.45
C TRP A 120 5.59 -23.37 -18.85
N ARG A 121 6.55 -23.18 -17.92
CA ARG A 121 7.83 -22.50 -18.18
C ARG A 121 8.66 -23.20 -19.26
N ALA A 122 8.64 -24.53 -19.30
CA ALA A 122 9.33 -25.28 -20.33
C ALA A 122 8.74 -25.04 -21.74
N GLN A 123 7.46 -24.73 -21.83
CA GLN A 123 6.76 -24.45 -23.10
C GLN A 123 6.82 -22.96 -23.50
N HIS A 124 7.04 -22.06 -22.53
CA HIS A 124 7.05 -20.60 -22.74
C HIS A 124 8.25 -19.96 -22.03
N PRO A 125 9.50 -20.24 -22.48
CA PRO A 125 10.70 -19.77 -21.80
C PRO A 125 10.85 -18.26 -21.81
N ASP A 126 10.32 -17.58 -22.83
CA ASP A 126 10.44 -16.14 -23.04
C ASP A 126 9.37 -15.32 -22.27
N LEU A 127 8.41 -16.00 -21.65
CA LEU A 127 7.33 -15.35 -20.91
C LEU A 127 7.57 -15.46 -19.40
N ALA A 128 7.75 -14.31 -18.75
CA ALA A 128 7.80 -14.24 -17.30
C ALA A 128 6.37 -14.13 -16.72
N ILE A 129 6.07 -14.88 -15.65
CA ILE A 129 4.84 -14.70 -14.88
C ILE A 129 5.19 -14.22 -13.48
N GLU A 130 4.65 -13.06 -13.12
CA GLU A 130 4.60 -12.56 -11.75
C GLU A 130 3.29 -12.99 -11.11
N ILE A 131 3.37 -13.72 -9.99
CA ILE A 131 2.20 -14.27 -9.30
C ILE A 131 2.01 -13.52 -7.99
N HIS A 132 0.85 -12.86 -7.84
CA HIS A 132 0.43 -12.21 -6.61
C HIS A 132 -0.74 -12.94 -5.96
N ALA A 133 -0.46 -13.72 -4.92
CA ALA A 133 -1.47 -14.49 -4.21
C ALA A 133 -2.10 -13.65 -3.07
N THR A 134 -3.37 -13.25 -3.25
CA THR A 134 -4.13 -12.48 -2.25
C THR A 134 -5.60 -12.89 -2.26
N PRO A 135 -6.27 -12.96 -1.08
CA PRO A 135 -7.71 -13.16 -1.01
C PRO A 135 -8.50 -11.90 -1.36
N GLN A 136 -7.90 -10.71 -1.30
CA GLN A 136 -8.57 -9.45 -1.60
C GLN A 136 -8.89 -9.34 -3.10
N LEU A 137 -10.04 -8.71 -3.39
CA LEU A 137 -10.35 -8.29 -4.74
C LEU A 137 -9.47 -7.10 -5.12
N VAL A 138 -8.95 -7.13 -6.33
CA VAL A 138 -8.07 -6.08 -6.89
C VAL A 138 -8.72 -5.48 -8.12
N ASP A 139 -8.45 -4.23 -8.40
CA ASP A 139 -8.75 -3.58 -9.67
C ASP A 139 -7.62 -3.88 -10.65
N LEU A 140 -7.89 -4.70 -11.67
CA LEU A 140 -6.86 -5.16 -12.60
C LEU A 140 -6.15 -4.02 -13.31
N ALA A 141 -6.89 -3.03 -13.78
CA ALA A 141 -6.34 -1.89 -14.51
C ALA A 141 -5.53 -0.97 -13.59
N ARG A 142 -6.12 -0.58 -12.46
CA ARG A 142 -5.48 0.31 -11.49
C ARG A 142 -4.25 -0.35 -10.86
N ASP A 143 -4.36 -1.61 -10.46
CA ASP A 143 -3.32 -2.32 -9.74
C ASP A 143 -2.31 -2.99 -10.70
N GLY A 144 -2.54 -2.84 -12.04
CA GLY A 144 -1.63 -3.26 -13.11
C GLY A 144 -1.50 -4.78 -13.25
N TYR A 145 -2.58 -5.51 -13.05
CA TYR A 145 -2.63 -6.95 -13.35
C TYR A 145 -3.21 -7.19 -14.74
N HIS A 146 -2.66 -8.17 -15.44
CA HIS A 146 -3.16 -8.59 -16.76
C HIS A 146 -4.27 -9.62 -16.63
N VAL A 147 -4.20 -10.48 -15.61
CA VAL A 147 -5.15 -11.59 -15.40
C VAL A 147 -5.46 -11.75 -13.92
N ALA A 148 -6.71 -12.08 -13.60
CA ALA A 148 -7.11 -12.57 -12.28
C ALA A 148 -7.78 -13.94 -12.38
N LEU A 149 -7.36 -14.87 -11.53
CA LEU A 149 -8.08 -16.14 -11.32
C LEU A 149 -8.86 -16.04 -10.02
N ARG A 150 -10.18 -15.97 -10.14
CA ARG A 150 -11.09 -15.78 -9.00
C ARG A 150 -12.27 -16.74 -9.06
N GLN A 151 -12.75 -17.13 -7.90
CA GLN A 151 -14.01 -17.86 -7.78
C GLN A 151 -15.13 -16.83 -7.55
N GLY A 152 -16.22 -16.95 -8.31
CA GLY A 152 -17.38 -16.07 -8.16
C GLY A 152 -18.40 -16.25 -9.28
N VAL A 153 -19.55 -15.61 -9.08
CA VAL A 153 -20.71 -15.67 -10.00
C VAL A 153 -20.91 -14.31 -10.62
N GLY A 154 -20.05 -13.77 -11.42
CA GLY A 154 -20.22 -12.49 -12.11
C GLY A 154 -21.52 -11.71 -11.87
N PRO A 155 -21.79 -10.67 -12.58
CA PRO A 155 -21.04 -10.14 -13.73
C PRO A 155 -19.79 -9.34 -13.34
N TRP A 156 -18.74 -9.52 -14.12
CA TRP A 156 -17.46 -8.81 -13.95
C TRP A 156 -17.41 -7.61 -14.89
N ARG A 157 -17.97 -6.48 -14.47
CA ARG A 157 -18.09 -5.29 -15.31
C ARG A 157 -16.72 -4.79 -15.78
N GLY A 158 -16.62 -4.51 -17.09
CA GLY A 158 -15.39 -3.98 -17.71
C GLY A 158 -14.27 -5.02 -17.90
N LEU A 159 -14.52 -6.30 -17.64
CA LEU A 159 -13.54 -7.38 -17.79
C LEU A 159 -14.07 -8.44 -18.76
N LYS A 160 -13.17 -9.02 -19.55
CA LYS A 160 -13.43 -10.28 -20.26
C LYS A 160 -13.24 -11.43 -19.27
N ALA A 161 -14.30 -12.16 -18.99
CA ALA A 161 -14.27 -13.29 -18.08
C ALA A 161 -14.51 -14.60 -18.83
N GLU A 162 -13.69 -15.60 -18.55
CA GLU A 162 -13.80 -16.96 -19.11
C GLU A 162 -13.82 -17.96 -17.96
N ARG A 163 -14.64 -18.99 -18.10
CA ARG A 163 -14.67 -20.10 -17.11
C ARG A 163 -13.46 -20.99 -17.33
N LEU A 164 -12.70 -21.23 -16.27
CA LEU A 164 -11.49 -22.04 -16.31
C LEU A 164 -11.76 -23.52 -15.97
N ILE A 165 -12.65 -23.76 -15.00
CA ILE A 165 -13.05 -25.10 -14.51
C ILE A 165 -14.54 -25.11 -14.16
#